data_fc509aea990447178b95220d32c5de03
#
_entry.id   fc509aea990447178b95220d32c5de03
#
_cell.length_a   1.000
_cell.length_b   1.000
_cell.length_c   1.000
_cell.angle_alpha   90.00
_cell.angle_beta   90.00
_cell.angle_gamma   90.00
#
_symmetry.space_group_name_H-M   'P 1'
#
loop_
_entity.id
_entity.type
_entity.pdbx_description
1 polymer ?
#
loop_
_entity_poly.entity_id
_entity_poly.type
_entity_poly.pdbx_seq_one_letter_code
_entity_poly.pdbx_strand_id
1 'polypeptide(L)'
;WGQLLITDFDDIDKNMAEAEKLFANLSNIHELDDISYLTEEQKTLIKKFFSNFNDDHNSELKKRFLQLWSHFLDIYKQFNMRLEEQGLAYEGALYRKVVNDENIKFQHKKYLFVGFNMMQVVERKLCDRLMKEGKAHFYWDYDDYYMQNNHEAGHYIREYLKYYPNELNDMPPHDLREIYHNFDNNKDITYISASTENIQARYVNQWLKEKKRYKYGKKVAIVLADEGLLQSVIHSLPTNEDIKSLPDYSENDQ
;
A
#
# COMPACT_ATOMS: atom_id res chain seq x y z
N TRP A 1 1.92 -15.18 -16.64
CA TRP A 1 2.06 -16.07 -15.46
C TRP A 1 3.35 -15.78 -14.71
N GLY A 2 4.51 -15.68 -15.38
CA GLY A 2 5.78 -15.43 -14.70
C GLY A 2 5.80 -14.16 -13.86
N GLN A 3 5.20 -13.08 -14.36
CA GLN A 3 5.10 -11.81 -13.65
C GLN A 3 4.27 -11.94 -12.36
N LEU A 4 3.15 -12.70 -12.42
CA LEU A 4 2.32 -12.95 -11.24
C LEU A 4 3.08 -13.74 -10.17
N LEU A 5 3.79 -14.81 -10.58
CA LEU A 5 4.59 -15.60 -9.65
C LEU A 5 5.70 -14.79 -8.97
N ILE A 6 6.35 -13.88 -9.71
CA ILE A 6 7.36 -12.99 -9.12
C ILE A 6 6.73 -12.07 -8.09
N THR A 7 5.54 -11.53 -8.35
CA THR A 7 4.81 -10.70 -7.39
C THR A 7 4.44 -11.50 -6.14
N ASP A 8 3.93 -12.72 -6.30
CA ASP A 8 3.59 -13.59 -5.16
C ASP A 8 4.83 -13.97 -4.34
N PHE A 9 5.96 -14.26 -5.00
CA PHE A 9 7.22 -14.55 -4.31
C PHE A 9 7.77 -13.33 -3.57
N ASP A 10 7.63 -12.15 -4.17
CA ASP A 10 7.97 -10.87 -3.56
C ASP A 10 7.17 -10.62 -2.28
N ASP A 11 5.87 -10.90 -2.31
CA ASP A 11 4.99 -10.80 -1.15
C ASP A 11 5.32 -11.82 -0.06
N ILE A 12 5.66 -13.06 -0.43
CA ILE A 12 6.13 -14.09 0.52
C ILE A 12 7.37 -13.58 1.28
N ASP A 13 8.32 -13.01 0.57
CA ASP A 13 9.57 -12.55 1.16
C ASP A 13 9.37 -11.26 1.98
N LYS A 14 8.61 -10.32 1.49
CA LYS A 14 8.26 -9.08 2.20
C LYS A 14 7.49 -9.33 3.50
N ASN A 15 6.63 -10.35 3.49
CA ASN A 15 5.91 -10.77 4.69
C ASN A 15 6.66 -11.79 5.55
N MET A 16 7.90 -12.13 5.19
CA MET A 16 8.75 -13.07 5.91
C MET A 16 8.08 -14.44 6.11
N ALA A 17 7.15 -14.81 5.22
CA ALA A 17 6.44 -16.09 5.29
C ALA A 17 7.40 -17.25 5.07
N GLU A 18 7.12 -18.36 5.77
CA GLU A 18 7.87 -19.60 5.57
C GLU A 18 7.32 -20.33 4.34
N ALA A 19 8.02 -20.22 3.21
CA ALA A 19 7.58 -20.78 1.94
C ALA A 19 7.27 -22.28 2.03
N GLU A 20 8.07 -23.03 2.80
CA GLU A 20 7.85 -24.45 3.07
C GLU A 20 6.48 -24.72 3.70
N LYS A 21 6.10 -23.95 4.71
CA LYS A 21 4.79 -24.10 5.38
C LYS A 21 3.66 -23.62 4.48
N LEU A 22 3.86 -22.51 3.77
CA LEU A 22 2.87 -21.95 2.88
C LEU A 22 2.50 -22.94 1.77
N PHE A 23 3.49 -23.51 1.10
CA PHE A 23 3.25 -24.44 -0.01
C PHE A 23 2.94 -25.88 0.45
N ALA A 24 3.31 -26.27 1.66
CA ALA A 24 2.95 -27.57 2.22
C ALA A 24 1.45 -27.67 2.59
N ASN A 25 0.84 -26.57 3.00
CA ASN A 25 -0.55 -26.56 3.49
C ASN A 25 -1.62 -26.89 2.43
N LEU A 26 -1.25 -26.94 1.15
CA LEU A 26 -2.18 -27.31 0.06
C LEU A 26 -1.85 -28.66 -0.58
N SER A 27 -1.11 -29.52 0.11
CA SER A 27 -0.73 -30.84 -0.43
C SER A 27 -1.90 -31.85 -0.47
N ASN A 28 -3.00 -31.57 0.23
CA ASN A 28 -4.10 -32.51 0.33
C ASN A 28 -5.46 -31.80 0.18
N ILE A 29 -6.35 -32.34 -0.68
CA ILE A 29 -7.71 -31.80 -0.89
C ILE A 29 -8.51 -31.74 0.44
N HIS A 30 -8.24 -32.67 1.36
CA HIS A 30 -8.88 -32.70 2.67
C HIS A 30 -8.42 -31.61 3.63
N GLU A 31 -7.21 -31.06 3.45
CA GLU A 31 -6.72 -29.94 4.24
C GLU A 31 -7.36 -28.61 3.81
N LEU A 32 -7.89 -28.53 2.60
CA LEU A 32 -8.74 -27.42 2.16
C LEU A 32 -10.11 -27.41 2.86
N ASP A 33 -10.53 -28.54 3.42
CA ASP A 33 -11.77 -28.64 4.19
C ASP A 33 -11.56 -28.28 5.67
N ASP A 34 -10.31 -28.37 6.19
CA ASP A 34 -9.95 -27.92 7.54
C ASP A 34 -9.42 -26.47 7.51
N ILE A 35 -10.35 -25.55 7.32
CA ILE A 35 -10.09 -24.11 7.32
C ILE A 35 -10.29 -23.47 8.71
N SER A 36 -10.11 -24.24 9.78
CA SER A 36 -10.33 -23.78 11.16
C SER A 36 -9.43 -22.61 11.58
N TYR A 37 -8.27 -22.45 10.95
CA TYR A 37 -7.30 -21.37 11.19
C TYR A 37 -7.60 -20.07 10.44
N LEU A 38 -8.59 -20.06 9.55
CA LEU A 38 -8.98 -18.89 8.77
C LEU A 38 -10.11 -18.11 9.45
N THR A 39 -10.15 -16.81 9.21
CA THR A 39 -11.30 -15.99 9.62
C THR A 39 -12.56 -16.39 8.84
N GLU A 40 -13.74 -16.08 9.36
CA GLU A 40 -15.02 -16.40 8.68
C GLU A 40 -15.14 -15.74 7.29
N GLU A 41 -14.55 -14.57 7.12
CA GLU A 41 -14.49 -13.89 5.82
C GLU A 41 -13.59 -14.63 4.82
N GLN A 42 -12.42 -15.07 5.26
CA GLN A 42 -11.49 -15.88 4.46
C GLN A 42 -12.10 -17.25 4.11
N LYS A 43 -12.77 -17.89 5.07
CA LYS A 43 -13.51 -19.14 4.84
C LYS A 43 -14.59 -18.97 3.77
N THR A 44 -15.31 -17.85 3.82
CA THR A 44 -16.37 -17.55 2.85
C THR A 44 -15.81 -17.34 1.45
N LEU A 45 -14.67 -16.60 1.34
CA LEU A 45 -13.97 -16.40 0.06
C LEU A 45 -13.48 -17.72 -0.55
N ILE A 46 -12.86 -18.57 0.26
CA ILE A 46 -12.36 -19.87 -0.18
C ILE A 46 -13.52 -20.79 -0.57
N LYS A 47 -14.59 -20.87 0.23
CA LYS A 47 -15.80 -21.63 -0.12
C LYS A 47 -16.41 -21.12 -1.41
N LYS A 48 -16.50 -19.81 -1.62
CA LYS A 48 -17.03 -19.20 -2.85
C LYS A 48 -16.13 -19.49 -4.06
N PHE A 49 -14.82 -19.44 -3.90
CA PHE A 49 -13.86 -19.80 -4.94
C PHE A 49 -14.05 -21.25 -5.38
N PHE A 50 -14.16 -22.17 -4.42
CA PHE A 50 -14.33 -23.60 -4.72
C PHE A 50 -15.77 -24.00 -5.06
N SER A 51 -16.82 -23.27 -4.63
CA SER A 51 -18.22 -23.55 -4.97
C SER A 51 -18.59 -23.27 -6.42
N ASN A 52 -17.81 -22.42 -7.10
CA ASN A 52 -17.99 -22.16 -8.53
C ASN A 52 -17.55 -23.33 -9.43
N PHE A 53 -17.01 -24.40 -8.85
CA PHE A 53 -16.57 -25.60 -9.56
C PHE A 53 -17.55 -26.73 -9.31
N ASN A 54 -18.34 -27.15 -10.29
CA ASN A 54 -19.30 -28.27 -10.22
C ASN A 54 -18.62 -29.64 -10.09
N ASP A 55 -19.27 -30.60 -9.41
CA ASP A 55 -18.67 -31.80 -8.79
C ASP A 55 -17.91 -32.78 -9.73
N ASP A 56 -18.26 -32.92 -11.00
CA ASP A 56 -17.65 -33.93 -11.88
C ASP A 56 -16.42 -33.49 -12.66
N HIS A 57 -16.31 -32.21 -13.03
CA HIS A 57 -15.08 -31.65 -13.61
C HIS A 57 -14.08 -31.20 -12.55
N ASN A 58 -14.47 -31.14 -11.32
CA ASN A 58 -13.76 -30.62 -10.18
C ASN A 58 -12.56 -31.51 -9.78
N SER A 59 -12.67 -32.82 -9.91
CA SER A 59 -11.59 -33.72 -9.47
C SER A 59 -10.33 -33.62 -10.33
N GLU A 60 -10.51 -33.41 -11.64
CA GLU A 60 -9.37 -33.28 -12.58
C GLU A 60 -8.69 -31.90 -12.46
N LEU A 61 -9.46 -30.81 -12.39
CA LEU A 61 -8.94 -29.45 -12.17
C LEU A 61 -8.28 -29.29 -10.81
N LYS A 62 -8.89 -29.83 -9.76
CA LYS A 62 -8.29 -29.86 -8.41
C LYS A 62 -6.98 -30.64 -8.40
N LYS A 63 -6.92 -31.79 -9.03
CA LYS A 63 -5.69 -32.59 -9.16
C LYS A 63 -4.60 -31.82 -9.90
N ARG A 64 -4.93 -31.19 -11.04
CA ARG A 64 -3.97 -30.37 -11.80
C ARG A 64 -3.50 -29.15 -11.01
N PHE A 65 -4.39 -28.51 -10.28
CA PHE A 65 -4.04 -27.40 -9.39
C PHE A 65 -3.08 -27.86 -8.28
N LEU A 66 -3.37 -28.96 -7.60
CA LEU A 66 -2.50 -29.51 -6.55
C LEU A 66 -1.14 -29.97 -7.11
N GLN A 67 -1.12 -30.56 -8.31
CA GLN A 67 0.13 -30.89 -8.99
C GLN A 67 0.96 -29.63 -9.29
N LEU A 68 0.31 -28.57 -9.82
CA LEU A 68 0.99 -27.29 -10.06
C LEU A 68 1.48 -26.67 -8.76
N TRP A 69 0.62 -26.68 -7.72
CA TRP A 69 0.94 -26.14 -6.41
C TRP A 69 2.14 -26.84 -5.76
N SER A 70 2.22 -28.15 -5.87
CA SER A 70 3.36 -28.92 -5.32
C SER A 70 4.71 -28.53 -5.93
N HIS A 71 4.73 -27.94 -7.13
CA HIS A 71 5.95 -27.47 -7.77
C HIS A 71 6.33 -26.02 -7.40
N PHE A 72 5.43 -25.26 -6.80
CA PHE A 72 5.71 -23.84 -6.52
C PHE A 72 6.87 -23.63 -5.54
N LEU A 73 6.99 -24.49 -4.54
CA LEU A 73 8.12 -24.43 -3.63
C LEU A 73 9.46 -24.64 -4.35
N ASP A 74 9.51 -25.64 -5.24
CA ASP A 74 10.71 -25.92 -6.02
C ASP A 74 11.02 -24.77 -7.00
N ILE A 75 10.00 -24.24 -7.65
CA ILE A 75 10.13 -23.07 -8.54
C ILE A 75 10.67 -21.87 -7.75
N TYR A 76 10.09 -21.56 -6.59
CA TYR A 76 10.53 -20.48 -5.72
C TYR A 76 12.00 -20.64 -5.33
N LYS A 77 12.38 -21.82 -4.84
CA LYS A 77 13.77 -22.11 -4.42
C LYS A 77 14.75 -22.04 -5.58
N GLN A 78 14.44 -22.66 -6.71
CA GLN A 78 15.30 -22.65 -7.90
C GLN A 78 15.41 -21.25 -8.51
N PHE A 79 14.33 -20.50 -8.52
CA PHE A 79 14.34 -19.13 -9.04
C PHE A 79 15.25 -18.23 -8.19
N ASN A 80 15.11 -18.26 -6.87
CA ASN A 80 15.97 -17.50 -5.96
C ASN A 80 17.45 -17.93 -6.09
N MET A 81 17.73 -19.21 -6.17
CA MET A 81 19.09 -19.73 -6.35
C MET A 81 19.72 -19.22 -7.66
N ARG A 82 18.99 -19.28 -8.77
CA ARG A 82 19.49 -18.80 -10.07
C ARG A 82 19.72 -17.30 -10.11
N LEU A 83 18.85 -16.52 -9.45
CA LEU A 83 19.07 -15.08 -9.30
C LEU A 83 20.33 -14.79 -8.48
N GLU A 84 20.51 -15.51 -7.38
CA GLU A 84 21.67 -15.33 -6.50
C GLU A 84 22.99 -15.68 -7.22
N GLU A 85 23.02 -16.76 -8.02
CA GLU A 85 24.17 -17.12 -8.87
C GLU A 85 24.55 -16.01 -9.86
N GLN A 86 23.58 -15.20 -10.29
CA GLN A 86 23.79 -14.07 -11.18
C GLN A 86 24.02 -12.73 -10.44
N GLY A 87 24.05 -12.76 -9.11
CA GLY A 87 24.13 -11.53 -8.30
C GLY A 87 22.88 -10.66 -8.36
N LEU A 88 21.72 -11.24 -8.68
CA LEU A 88 20.43 -10.60 -8.81
C LEU A 88 19.51 -11.01 -7.67
N ALA A 89 18.50 -10.18 -7.40
CA ALA A 89 17.37 -10.48 -6.52
C ALA A 89 16.18 -9.60 -6.91
N TYR A 90 14.96 -10.07 -6.70
CA TYR A 90 13.80 -9.18 -6.64
C TYR A 90 13.73 -8.50 -5.26
N GLU A 91 12.90 -7.48 -5.14
CA GLU A 91 12.93 -6.56 -4.00
C GLU A 91 12.71 -7.26 -2.65
N GLY A 92 11.68 -8.11 -2.53
CA GLY A 92 11.37 -8.83 -1.30
C GLY A 92 12.48 -9.78 -0.87
N ALA A 93 13.07 -10.52 -1.83
CA ALA A 93 14.21 -11.40 -1.54
C ALA A 93 15.42 -10.63 -1.02
N LEU A 94 15.70 -9.47 -1.63
CA LEU A 94 16.79 -8.59 -1.17
C LEU A 94 16.50 -8.06 0.24
N TYR A 95 15.31 -7.58 0.50
CA TYR A 95 14.92 -7.06 1.81
C TYR A 95 15.01 -8.15 2.88
N ARG A 96 14.49 -9.35 2.59
CA ARG A 96 14.57 -10.51 3.49
C ARG A 96 16.01 -10.89 3.80
N LYS A 97 16.88 -10.88 2.80
CA LYS A 97 18.30 -11.15 2.97
C LYS A 97 18.96 -10.12 3.89
N VAL A 98 18.71 -8.83 3.64
CA VAL A 98 19.29 -7.72 4.43
C VAL A 98 18.88 -7.80 5.90
N VAL A 99 17.62 -8.07 6.21
CA VAL A 99 17.16 -8.09 7.61
C VAL A 99 17.58 -9.35 8.36
N ASN A 100 17.88 -10.46 7.66
CA ASN A 100 18.30 -11.72 8.25
C ASN A 100 19.84 -11.86 8.37
N ASP A 101 20.61 -11.10 7.59
CA ASP A 101 22.07 -11.16 7.64
C ASP A 101 22.61 -10.22 8.73
N GLU A 102 23.02 -10.80 9.84
CA GLU A 102 23.60 -10.07 10.98
C GLU A 102 24.95 -9.42 10.67
N ASN A 103 25.65 -9.85 9.61
CA ASN A 103 26.94 -9.29 9.22
C ASN A 103 26.80 -7.95 8.50
N ILE A 104 25.64 -7.64 7.98
CA ILE A 104 25.37 -6.34 7.34
C ILE A 104 25.41 -5.24 8.39
N LYS A 105 26.33 -4.30 8.20
CA LYS A 105 26.47 -3.12 9.07
C LYS A 105 25.83 -1.91 8.44
N PHE A 106 24.89 -1.33 9.15
CA PHE A 106 24.28 -0.06 8.75
C PHE A 106 25.25 1.09 9.04
N GLN A 107 25.66 1.80 7.99
CA GLN A 107 26.76 2.78 8.04
C GLN A 107 26.36 4.11 8.69
N HIS A 108 25.09 4.51 8.57
CA HIS A 108 24.63 5.78 9.12
C HIS A 108 24.43 5.70 10.64
N LYS A 109 24.65 6.82 11.30
CA LYS A 109 24.44 6.95 12.75
C LYS A 109 22.96 7.00 13.11
N LYS A 110 22.13 7.53 12.23
CA LYS A 110 20.69 7.72 12.42
C LYS A 110 19.93 7.35 11.14
N TYR A 111 18.80 6.69 11.30
CA TYR A 111 17.84 6.37 10.27
C TYR A 111 16.49 6.94 10.69
N LEU A 112 15.91 7.81 9.85
CA LEU A 112 14.67 8.50 10.13
C LEU A 112 13.55 7.83 9.36
N PHE A 113 12.54 7.34 10.06
CA PHE A 113 11.34 6.73 9.51
C PHE A 113 10.20 7.75 9.60
N VAL A 114 9.74 8.25 8.46
CA VAL A 114 8.78 9.36 8.36
C VAL A 114 7.62 8.99 7.47
N GLY A 115 6.39 9.20 7.93
CA GLY A 115 5.17 9.09 7.11
C GLY A 115 4.75 7.67 6.74
N PHE A 116 5.21 6.66 7.48
CA PHE A 116 4.76 5.27 7.28
C PHE A 116 3.35 5.08 7.82
N ASN A 117 2.54 4.30 7.10
CA ASN A 117 1.24 3.86 7.57
C ASN A 117 1.22 2.32 7.68
N MET A 118 1.12 1.61 6.57
CA MET A 118 1.17 0.14 6.57
C MET A 118 2.59 -0.32 6.28
N MET A 119 3.23 -0.96 7.25
CA MET A 119 4.57 -1.54 7.09
C MET A 119 4.48 -3.05 6.91
N GLN A 120 5.25 -3.56 5.96
CA GLN A 120 5.45 -4.99 5.75
C GLN A 120 6.29 -5.59 6.89
N VAL A 121 6.23 -6.91 7.04
CA VAL A 121 6.94 -7.59 8.14
C VAL A 121 8.46 -7.38 8.04
N VAL A 122 9.01 -7.39 6.83
CA VAL A 122 10.44 -7.15 6.59
C VAL A 122 10.86 -5.73 7.00
N GLU A 123 10.03 -4.73 6.74
CA GLU A 123 10.28 -3.34 7.15
C GLU A 123 10.27 -3.20 8.67
N ARG A 124 9.30 -3.83 9.33
CA ARG A 124 9.25 -3.86 10.81
C ARG A 124 10.48 -4.53 11.41
N LYS A 125 10.96 -5.64 10.83
CA LYS A 125 12.22 -6.26 11.26
C LYS A 125 13.43 -5.34 11.11
N LEU A 126 13.47 -4.56 10.04
CA LEU A 126 14.52 -3.55 9.86
C LEU A 126 14.42 -2.45 10.94
N CYS A 127 13.22 -1.94 11.20
CA CYS A 127 12.97 -0.98 12.27
C CYS A 127 13.41 -1.51 13.63
N ASP A 128 13.03 -2.74 13.98
CA ASP A 128 13.39 -3.40 15.23
C ASP A 128 14.91 -3.55 15.39
N ARG A 129 15.58 -3.94 14.30
CA ARG A 129 17.04 -4.08 14.29
C ARG A 129 17.74 -2.74 14.52
N LEU A 130 17.35 -1.72 13.77
CA LEU A 130 17.94 -0.39 13.89
C LEU A 130 17.60 0.27 15.25
N MET A 131 16.43 -0.03 15.81
CA MET A 131 16.05 0.43 17.14
C MET A 131 16.94 -0.24 18.22
N LYS A 132 17.19 -1.54 18.13
CA LYS A 132 18.13 -2.25 19.02
C LYS A 132 19.54 -1.69 18.94
N GLU A 133 19.96 -1.21 17.77
CA GLU A 133 21.25 -0.54 17.57
C GLU A 133 21.25 0.93 18.04
N GLY A 134 20.12 1.47 18.50
CA GLY A 134 19.98 2.87 18.89
C GLY A 134 20.08 3.86 17.73
N LYS A 135 19.75 3.42 16.53
CA LYS A 135 19.89 4.19 15.29
C LYS A 135 18.58 4.61 14.66
N ALA A 136 17.44 4.00 15.05
CA ALA A 136 16.12 4.30 14.48
C ALA A 136 15.46 5.48 15.20
N HIS A 137 14.89 6.39 14.42
CA HIS A 137 14.09 7.52 14.89
C HIS A 137 12.80 7.56 14.09
N PHE A 138 11.64 7.63 14.76
CA PHE A 138 10.33 7.51 14.14
C PHE A 138 9.55 8.81 14.25
N TYR A 139 8.94 9.23 13.17
CA TYR A 139 8.12 10.43 13.05
C TYR A 139 6.76 10.03 12.49
N TRP A 140 5.77 9.89 13.37
CA TRP A 140 4.41 9.48 13.02
C TRP A 140 3.54 10.70 12.85
N ASP A 141 3.09 10.93 11.62
CA ASP A 141 2.12 11.98 11.28
C ASP A 141 0.73 11.35 11.22
N TYR A 142 -0.17 11.83 12.04
CA TYR A 142 -1.55 11.38 12.11
C TYR A 142 -2.45 12.51 12.61
N ASP A 143 -3.74 12.37 12.40
CA ASP A 143 -4.73 13.26 13.01
C ASP A 143 -5.46 12.51 14.13
N ASP A 144 -5.62 13.15 15.26
CA ASP A 144 -6.25 12.56 16.46
C ASP A 144 -7.66 12.07 16.20
N TYR A 145 -8.36 12.65 15.25
CA TYR A 145 -9.66 12.17 14.81
C TYR A 145 -9.63 10.70 14.38
N TYR A 146 -8.60 10.28 13.65
CA TYR A 146 -8.44 8.91 13.16
C TYR A 146 -7.84 7.94 14.19
N MET A 147 -7.36 8.47 15.32
CA MET A 147 -6.76 7.64 16.36
C MET A 147 -7.77 6.99 17.33
N GLN A 148 -9.04 7.27 17.16
CA GLN A 148 -10.11 6.60 17.89
C GLN A 148 -10.26 5.14 17.41
N ASN A 149 -10.63 4.22 18.33
CA ASN A 149 -10.68 2.78 18.06
C ASN A 149 -11.67 2.35 16.95
N ASN A 150 -12.66 3.18 16.66
CA ASN A 150 -13.65 2.93 15.61
C ASN A 150 -13.20 3.38 14.21
N HIS A 151 -12.02 4.00 14.08
CA HIS A 151 -11.47 4.43 12.80
C HIS A 151 -10.41 3.46 12.30
N GLU A 152 -10.66 2.86 11.13
CA GLU A 152 -9.73 1.94 10.49
C GLU A 152 -8.45 2.65 10.02
N ALA A 153 -8.55 3.90 9.57
CA ALA A 153 -7.42 4.67 9.07
C ALA A 153 -6.25 4.81 10.05
N GLY A 154 -6.54 4.86 11.36
CA GLY A 154 -5.52 4.91 12.40
C GLY A 154 -5.04 3.55 12.91
N HIS A 155 -5.55 2.43 12.36
CA HIS A 155 -5.30 1.09 12.90
C HIS A 155 -3.80 0.77 13.03
N TYR A 156 -3.05 0.89 11.96
CA TYR A 156 -1.62 0.56 11.95
C TYR A 156 -0.79 1.50 12.81
N ILE A 157 -1.06 2.81 12.77
CA ILE A 157 -0.32 3.79 13.58
C ILE A 157 -0.55 3.54 15.06
N ARG A 158 -1.80 3.25 15.50
CA ARG A 158 -2.10 2.88 16.88
C ARG A 158 -1.30 1.66 17.36
N GLU A 159 -1.10 0.67 16.47
CA GLU A 159 -0.29 -0.50 16.79
C GLU A 159 1.20 -0.15 16.85
N TYR A 160 1.70 0.62 15.91
CA TYR A 160 3.13 0.96 15.86
C TYR A 160 3.57 1.87 17.01
N LEU A 161 2.73 2.80 17.44
CA LEU A 161 3.02 3.67 18.59
C LEU A 161 3.23 2.90 19.90
N LYS A 162 2.77 1.65 19.98
CA LYS A 162 3.05 0.77 21.14
C LYS A 162 4.50 0.33 21.20
N TYR A 163 5.19 0.29 20.07
CA TYR A 163 6.54 -0.27 19.95
C TYR A 163 7.58 0.76 19.50
N TYR A 164 7.18 1.73 18.71
CA TYR A 164 8.05 2.73 18.09
C TYR A 164 7.68 4.12 18.62
N PRO A 165 8.56 4.76 19.42
CA PRO A 165 8.27 6.07 20.00
C PRO A 165 8.15 7.12 18.89
N ASN A 166 7.30 8.11 19.10
CA ASN A 166 7.15 9.24 18.19
C ASN A 166 8.02 10.40 18.63
N GLU A 167 9.07 10.68 17.88
CA GLU A 167 10.00 11.80 18.14
C GLU A 167 9.31 13.17 18.10
N LEU A 168 8.15 13.26 17.43
CA LEU A 168 7.35 14.49 17.42
C LEU A 168 6.83 14.87 18.82
N ASN A 169 6.70 13.89 19.73
CA ASN A 169 6.25 14.16 21.10
C ASN A 169 7.24 15.02 21.90
N ASP A 170 8.51 15.04 21.50
CA ASP A 170 9.57 15.85 22.11
C ASP A 170 9.64 17.26 21.54
N MET A 171 8.80 17.59 20.54
CA MET A 171 8.74 18.91 19.93
C MET A 171 7.92 19.90 20.78
N PRO A 172 8.15 21.22 20.63
CA PRO A 172 7.36 22.21 21.34
C PRO A 172 5.86 22.09 21.10
N PRO A 173 5.00 22.22 22.11
CA PRO A 173 3.55 21.96 22.00
C PRO A 173 2.82 22.79 20.93
N HIS A 174 3.30 23.99 20.57
CA HIS A 174 2.67 24.82 19.55
C HIS A 174 2.86 24.26 18.13
N ASP A 175 3.95 23.53 17.88
CA ASP A 175 4.22 22.94 16.58
C ASP A 175 3.38 21.65 16.38
N LEU A 176 3.05 20.96 17.47
CA LEU A 176 2.28 19.70 17.42
C LEU A 176 0.79 19.92 17.15
N ARG A 177 0.22 21.06 17.57
CA ARG A 177 -1.22 21.32 17.42
C ARG A 177 -1.66 21.36 15.97
N GLU A 178 -0.85 21.95 15.11
CA GLU A 178 -1.14 22.04 13.67
C GLU A 178 -1.01 20.69 12.96
N ILE A 179 -0.23 19.75 13.52
CA ILE A 179 -0.04 18.43 12.93
C ILE A 179 -1.21 17.50 13.26
N TYR A 180 -1.67 17.48 14.51
CA TYR A 180 -2.59 16.44 15.00
C TYR A 180 -4.08 16.81 14.94
N HIS A 181 -4.42 18.05 14.67
CA HIS A 181 -5.82 18.55 14.72
C HIS A 181 -6.26 19.21 13.41
N ASN A 182 -5.74 18.78 12.28
CA ASN A 182 -6.09 19.36 10.97
C ASN A 182 -7.48 18.96 10.48
N PHE A 183 -7.99 17.81 10.97
CA PHE A 183 -9.30 17.32 10.52
C PHE A 183 -10.43 18.26 10.95
N ASP A 184 -10.36 18.85 12.12
CA ASP A 184 -11.38 19.75 12.66
C ASP A 184 -11.31 21.18 12.09
N ASN A 185 -10.28 21.50 11.30
CA ASN A 185 -10.19 22.78 10.62
C ASN A 185 -11.30 22.95 9.59
N ASN A 186 -11.78 24.18 9.43
CA ASN A 186 -12.76 24.50 8.41
C ASN A 186 -12.28 24.14 7.01
N LYS A 187 -13.13 23.43 6.27
CA LYS A 187 -12.87 22.99 4.90
C LYS A 187 -13.96 23.51 3.99
N ASP A 188 -13.57 24.04 2.85
CA ASP A 188 -14.49 24.38 1.77
C ASP A 188 -14.72 23.13 0.91
N ILE A 189 -15.88 22.50 1.06
CA ILE A 189 -16.21 21.24 0.38
C ILE A 189 -17.34 21.50 -0.60
N THR A 190 -17.07 21.27 -1.89
CA THR A 190 -18.08 21.39 -2.95
C THR A 190 -18.35 20.00 -3.54
N TYR A 191 -19.62 19.58 -3.51
CA TYR A 191 -20.09 18.35 -4.14
C TYR A 191 -20.67 18.67 -5.52
N ILE A 192 -20.20 17.93 -6.55
CA ILE A 192 -20.67 18.09 -7.92
C ILE A 192 -21.18 16.75 -8.42
N SER A 193 -22.45 16.74 -8.83
CA SER A 193 -23.07 15.60 -9.48
C SER A 193 -23.02 15.80 -10.99
N ALA A 194 -22.58 14.78 -11.70
CA ALA A 194 -22.56 14.75 -13.17
C ALA A 194 -23.20 13.46 -13.67
N SER A 195 -23.90 13.54 -14.80
CA SER A 195 -24.63 12.40 -15.37
C SER A 195 -23.74 11.36 -16.01
N THR A 196 -22.49 11.69 -16.32
CA THR A 196 -21.49 10.78 -16.90
C THR A 196 -20.09 11.08 -16.40
N GLU A 197 -19.23 10.09 -16.43
CA GLU A 197 -17.81 10.18 -16.08
C GLU A 197 -17.06 11.21 -16.92
N ASN A 198 -17.36 11.29 -18.23
CA ASN A 198 -16.78 12.29 -19.12
C ASN A 198 -17.12 13.73 -18.69
N ILE A 199 -18.30 13.97 -18.17
CA ILE A 199 -18.67 15.28 -17.65
C ILE A 199 -17.91 15.58 -16.36
N GLN A 200 -17.73 14.59 -15.49
CA GLN A 200 -16.87 14.74 -14.30
C GLN A 200 -15.44 15.12 -14.69
N ALA A 201 -14.83 14.43 -15.65
CA ALA A 201 -13.50 14.73 -16.14
C ALA A 201 -13.40 16.16 -16.73
N ARG A 202 -14.39 16.58 -17.52
CA ARG A 202 -14.44 17.95 -18.09
C ARG A 202 -14.59 19.02 -17.03
N TYR A 203 -15.29 18.75 -15.94
CA TYR A 203 -15.43 19.71 -14.86
C TYR A 203 -14.07 20.02 -14.19
N VAL A 204 -13.14 19.08 -14.17
CA VAL A 204 -11.77 19.31 -13.67
C VAL A 204 -11.11 20.50 -14.37
N ASN A 205 -11.30 20.66 -15.68
CA ASN A 205 -10.78 21.81 -16.43
C ASN A 205 -11.35 23.13 -15.90
N GLN A 206 -12.68 23.20 -15.74
CA GLN A 206 -13.35 24.38 -15.21
C GLN A 206 -12.86 24.68 -13.80
N TRP A 207 -12.84 23.67 -12.92
CA TRP A 207 -12.40 23.80 -11.53
C TRP A 207 -10.96 24.29 -11.41
N LEU A 208 -10.06 23.83 -12.28
CA LEU A 208 -8.67 24.30 -12.32
C LEU A 208 -8.57 25.76 -12.78
N LYS A 209 -9.42 26.19 -13.72
CA LYS A 209 -9.47 27.59 -14.20
C LYS A 209 -10.05 28.53 -13.15
N GLU A 210 -11.04 28.07 -12.40
CA GLU A 210 -11.62 28.81 -11.29
C GLU A 210 -10.56 29.12 -10.24
N LYS A 211 -10.56 30.36 -9.74
CA LYS A 211 -9.56 30.83 -8.76
C LYS A 211 -8.10 30.57 -9.20
N LYS A 212 -7.86 30.37 -10.50
CA LYS A 212 -6.52 30.13 -11.08
C LYS A 212 -5.75 28.98 -10.40
N ARG A 213 -6.47 27.91 -9.98
CA ARG A 213 -5.89 26.77 -9.22
C ARG A 213 -4.73 26.09 -9.95
N TYR A 214 -4.70 26.09 -11.29
CA TYR A 214 -3.59 25.60 -12.10
C TYR A 214 -2.24 26.26 -11.76
N LYS A 215 -2.23 27.45 -11.15
CA LYS A 215 -1.00 28.13 -10.73
C LYS A 215 -0.41 27.56 -9.43
N TYR A 216 -1.18 26.85 -8.64
CA TYR A 216 -0.74 26.37 -7.33
C TYR A 216 0.15 25.13 -7.39
N GLY A 217 0.33 24.52 -8.57
CA GLY A 217 1.25 23.39 -8.79
C GLY A 217 1.04 22.25 -7.80
N LYS A 218 2.04 21.91 -7.02
CA LYS A 218 2.01 20.80 -6.05
C LYS A 218 1.02 20.99 -4.89
N LYS A 219 0.40 22.15 -4.74
CA LYS A 219 -0.66 22.39 -3.72
C LYS A 219 -2.04 21.95 -4.20
N VAL A 220 -2.18 21.52 -5.45
CA VAL A 220 -3.42 21.03 -6.04
C VAL A 220 -3.22 19.58 -6.45
N ALA A 221 -4.13 18.71 -6.01
CA ALA A 221 -4.15 17.30 -6.39
C ALA A 221 -5.51 16.92 -7.00
N ILE A 222 -5.48 16.10 -8.03
CA ILE A 222 -6.65 15.44 -8.60
C ILE A 222 -6.53 13.97 -8.23
N VAL A 223 -7.43 13.49 -7.37
CA VAL A 223 -7.44 12.11 -6.91
C VAL A 223 -8.53 11.35 -7.65
N LEU A 224 -8.18 10.26 -8.30
CA LEU A 224 -9.10 9.40 -9.03
C LEU A 224 -9.50 8.22 -8.14
N ALA A 225 -10.80 8.03 -7.92
CA ALA A 225 -11.33 6.83 -7.27
C ALA A 225 -11.39 5.64 -8.25
N ASP A 226 -11.50 5.93 -9.55
CA ASP A 226 -11.43 4.98 -10.65
C ASP A 226 -10.29 5.38 -11.61
N GLU A 227 -9.27 4.52 -11.72
CA GLU A 227 -8.11 4.75 -12.59
C GLU A 227 -8.50 4.79 -14.07
N GLY A 228 -9.61 4.19 -14.48
CA GLY A 228 -10.16 4.25 -15.83
C GLY A 228 -10.42 5.67 -16.32
N LEU A 229 -10.67 6.61 -15.40
CA LEU A 229 -10.87 8.03 -15.70
C LEU A 229 -9.60 8.81 -16.03
N LEU A 230 -8.42 8.24 -15.80
CA LEU A 230 -7.14 8.94 -15.95
C LEU A 230 -6.99 9.59 -17.33
N GLN A 231 -7.26 8.86 -18.39
CA GLN A 231 -7.12 9.38 -19.76
C GLN A 231 -8.11 10.53 -20.02
N SER A 232 -9.35 10.36 -19.59
CA SER A 232 -10.39 11.40 -19.74
C SER A 232 -10.04 12.69 -18.99
N VAL A 233 -9.45 12.56 -17.82
CA VAL A 233 -8.99 13.71 -17.02
C VAL A 233 -7.78 14.37 -17.68
N ILE A 234 -6.77 13.61 -18.12
CA ILE A 234 -5.58 14.15 -18.79
C ILE A 234 -5.98 14.95 -20.04
N HIS A 235 -6.87 14.40 -20.86
CA HIS A 235 -7.38 15.09 -22.07
C HIS A 235 -8.27 16.30 -21.74
N SER A 236 -8.77 16.40 -20.54
CA SER A 236 -9.60 17.53 -20.09
C SER A 236 -8.79 18.62 -19.39
N LEU A 237 -7.50 18.43 -19.14
CA LEU A 237 -6.69 19.46 -18.50
C LEU A 237 -6.62 20.73 -19.36
N PRO A 238 -6.56 21.92 -18.73
CA PRO A 238 -6.46 23.17 -19.47
C PRO A 238 -5.14 23.25 -20.26
N THR A 239 -5.24 23.60 -21.53
CA THR A 239 -4.09 23.83 -22.39
C THR A 239 -3.44 25.20 -22.12
N ASN A 240 -2.23 25.42 -22.65
CA ASN A 240 -1.59 26.74 -22.55
C ASN A 240 -2.42 27.84 -23.25
N GLU A 241 -3.16 27.49 -24.32
CA GLU A 241 -4.05 28.41 -25.02
C GLU A 241 -5.27 28.75 -24.18
N ASP A 242 -5.86 27.73 -23.54
CA ASP A 242 -6.95 27.94 -22.59
C ASP A 242 -6.57 28.90 -21.45
N ILE A 243 -5.36 28.73 -20.92
CA ILE A 243 -4.86 29.56 -19.81
C ILE A 243 -4.60 31.00 -20.27
N LYS A 244 -4.05 31.20 -21.46
CA LYS A 244 -3.80 32.54 -22.03
C LYS A 244 -5.08 33.30 -22.35
N SER A 245 -6.17 32.59 -22.64
CA SER A 245 -7.47 33.19 -22.98
C SER A 245 -8.28 33.61 -21.73
N LEU A 246 -7.83 33.26 -20.54
CA LEU A 246 -8.53 33.65 -19.31
C LEU A 246 -8.33 35.14 -19.03
N PRO A 247 -9.42 35.88 -18.67
CA PRO A 247 -9.28 37.27 -18.29
C PRO A 247 -8.39 37.42 -17.06
N ASP A 248 -7.54 38.45 -17.07
CA ASP A 248 -6.76 38.83 -15.90
C ASP A 248 -7.68 39.48 -14.87
N TYR A 249 -8.30 38.66 -14.04
CA TYR A 249 -8.98 39.18 -12.85
C TYR A 249 -7.90 39.71 -11.89
N SER A 250 -7.94 41.02 -11.64
CA SER A 250 -7.10 41.64 -10.61
C SER A 250 -7.48 41.06 -9.24
N GLU A 251 -6.50 40.97 -8.33
CA GLU A 251 -6.59 40.37 -6.99
C GLU A 251 -7.64 40.98 -6.04
N ASN A 252 -8.57 41.79 -6.51
CA ASN A 252 -9.51 42.56 -5.70
C ASN A 252 -10.91 41.94 -5.56
N ASP A 253 -11.15 40.74 -6.07
CA ASP A 253 -12.41 40.01 -5.83
C ASP A 253 -12.14 38.87 -4.79
N GLN A 254 -11.98 39.29 -3.53
CA GLN A 254 -12.07 38.43 -2.36
C GLN A 254 -13.48 38.41 -1.81
#